data_eca44732963dd30bc23c323a3500456e
#
_entry.id   eca44732963dd30bc23c323a3500456e
#
_cell.length_a   1.000
_cell.length_b   1.000
_cell.length_c   1.000
_cell.angle_alpha   90.00
_cell.angle_beta   90.00
_cell.angle_gamma   90.00
#
_symmetry.space_group_name_H-M   'P 1'
#
loop_
_entity.id
_entity.type
_entity.pdbx_description
1 polymer ?
#
loop_
_entity_poly.entity_id
_entity_poly.type
_entity_poly.pdbx_seq_one_letter_code
_entity_poly.pdbx_strand_id
1 'polypeptide(L)'
;MPSTTEVILKNAFAAAVAVADPQVIVPQHLAKIFMAGQEPKGRCLVVGAGKASASMASALEVYAKIHWPDVVLEGVVLTRYGHNSPTSHIRIIEAGHPVPDQAGMDGAKEILALAKTLKAGDVLIALVSGGGSSLLTLPQEGISIDDMRISTEALLRSGAPIEEMNIVRKHLSAILGGNLARAAIAQGARVEALLISDVTGDQPADIASGPCAADYSTYQDALDILRKYQLGKELIPVTVLNHLELGAIGKKSETLKDADLVNTSVTNHVIATAYKSLEAAADYIRTQGYEPKILGDTITGEAQEVGVSQAQLAREYLTKEKTAKPLALISGGECT
;
A
#
# COMPACT_ATOMS: atom_id res chain seq x y z
N MET A 1 31.64 22.92 8.59
CA MET A 1 30.79 22.88 7.37
C MET A 1 30.72 21.44 6.89
N PRO A 2 29.58 20.94 6.40
CA PRO A 2 29.51 19.61 5.83
C PRO A 2 30.47 19.48 4.64
N SER A 3 31.03 18.28 4.41
CA SER A 3 31.88 18.05 3.24
C SER A 3 31.05 18.14 1.95
N THR A 4 31.67 18.45 0.82
CA THR A 4 30.99 18.48 -0.49
C THR A 4 30.29 17.16 -0.76
N THR A 5 30.88 16.01 -0.41
CA THR A 5 30.30 14.68 -0.56
C THR A 5 29.04 14.51 0.30
N GLU A 6 29.06 14.99 1.54
CA GLU A 6 27.88 14.93 2.43
C GLU A 6 26.70 15.73 1.86
N VAL A 7 26.95 16.89 1.29
CA VAL A 7 25.93 17.72 0.63
C VAL A 7 25.35 16.99 -0.58
N ILE A 8 26.19 16.36 -1.40
CA ILE A 8 25.75 15.60 -2.58
C ILE A 8 24.86 14.43 -2.15
N LEU A 9 25.25 13.67 -1.13
CA LEU A 9 24.46 12.53 -0.63
C LEU A 9 23.09 12.96 -0.06
N LYS A 10 23.07 14.06 0.72
CA LYS A 10 21.80 14.61 1.24
C LYS A 10 20.88 15.08 0.12
N ASN A 11 21.42 15.72 -0.89
CA ASN A 11 20.62 16.18 -2.03
C ASN A 11 20.16 15.01 -2.92
N ALA A 12 20.96 13.96 -3.08
CA ALA A 12 20.53 12.73 -3.78
C ALA A 12 19.36 12.07 -3.05
N PHE A 13 19.43 11.98 -1.72
CA PHE A 13 18.32 11.49 -0.91
C PHE A 13 17.07 12.38 -1.03
N ALA A 14 17.25 13.71 -0.99
CA ALA A 14 16.14 14.64 -1.19
C ALA A 14 15.49 14.49 -2.58
N ALA A 15 16.29 14.26 -3.64
CA ALA A 15 15.78 13.98 -4.97
C ALA A 15 14.99 12.66 -5.01
N ALA A 16 15.46 11.61 -4.32
CA ALA A 16 14.75 10.34 -4.20
C ALA A 16 13.38 10.50 -3.52
N VAL A 17 13.30 11.31 -2.46
CA VAL A 17 12.05 11.54 -1.74
C VAL A 17 11.07 12.39 -2.56
N ALA A 18 11.57 13.39 -3.29
CA ALA A 18 10.75 14.34 -4.03
C ALA A 18 9.89 13.70 -5.12
N VAL A 19 10.33 12.60 -5.74
CA VAL A 19 9.55 11.88 -6.77
C VAL A 19 8.42 11.04 -6.21
N ALA A 20 8.36 10.88 -4.90
CA ALA A 20 7.27 10.23 -4.19
C ALA A 20 6.42 11.21 -3.36
N ASP A 21 6.67 12.52 -3.50
CA ASP A 21 5.91 13.55 -2.78
C ASP A 21 4.45 13.57 -3.26
N PRO A 22 3.47 13.24 -2.39
CA PRO A 22 2.06 13.24 -2.73
C PRO A 22 1.55 14.57 -3.30
N GLN A 23 2.11 15.70 -2.87
CA GLN A 23 1.73 17.03 -3.36
C GLN A 23 2.06 17.24 -4.85
N VAL A 24 2.98 16.45 -5.38
CA VAL A 24 3.40 16.49 -6.78
C VAL A 24 2.76 15.37 -7.58
N ILE A 25 2.88 14.13 -7.09
CA ILE A 25 2.49 12.96 -7.89
C ILE A 25 0.98 12.75 -7.98
N VAL A 26 0.22 13.07 -6.92
CA VAL A 26 -1.25 12.90 -6.92
C VAL A 26 -1.90 13.80 -7.98
N PRO A 27 -1.67 15.13 -8.02
CA PRO A 27 -2.19 15.99 -9.08
C PRO A 27 -1.83 15.53 -10.49
N GLN A 28 -0.56 15.12 -10.70
CA GLN A 28 -0.09 14.65 -12.01
C GLN A 28 -0.84 13.41 -12.50
N HIS A 29 -1.16 12.48 -11.59
CA HIS A 29 -1.89 11.26 -11.94
C HIS A 29 -3.38 11.53 -12.09
N LEU A 30 -3.98 12.36 -11.25
CA LEU A 30 -5.39 12.76 -11.41
C LEU A 30 -5.62 13.43 -12.76
N ALA A 31 -4.72 14.31 -13.21
CA ALA A 31 -4.81 14.94 -14.54
C ALA A 31 -4.74 13.94 -15.71
N LYS A 32 -4.04 12.80 -15.53
CA LYS A 32 -3.98 11.72 -16.53
C LYS A 32 -5.22 10.82 -16.51
N ILE A 33 -5.72 10.52 -15.31
CA ILE A 33 -6.88 9.62 -15.09
C ILE A 33 -8.17 10.32 -15.51
N PHE A 34 -8.29 11.60 -15.19
CA PHE A 34 -9.47 12.43 -15.42
C PHE A 34 -9.14 13.53 -16.44
N MET A 35 -8.90 13.13 -17.70
CA MET A 35 -8.74 14.09 -18.79
C MET A 35 -10.02 14.93 -18.97
N ALA A 36 -9.92 16.05 -19.68
CA ALA A 36 -11.04 16.93 -19.91
C ALA A 36 -12.29 16.19 -20.41
N GLY A 37 -13.40 16.35 -19.72
CA GLY A 37 -14.68 15.68 -19.98
C GLY A 37 -14.81 14.28 -19.33
N GLN A 38 -13.82 13.82 -18.57
CA GLN A 38 -13.84 12.55 -17.83
C GLN A 38 -13.86 12.76 -16.31
N GLU A 39 -14.05 13.98 -15.87
CA GLU A 39 -14.19 14.34 -14.44
C GLU A 39 -15.34 13.56 -13.79
N PRO A 40 -15.30 13.33 -12.47
CA PRO A 40 -16.42 12.73 -11.75
C PRO A 40 -17.72 13.51 -12.04
N LYS A 41 -18.74 12.82 -12.56
CA LYS A 41 -20.05 13.45 -12.87
C LYS A 41 -21.03 13.38 -11.72
N GLY A 42 -20.81 12.49 -10.79
CA GLY A 42 -21.57 12.32 -9.57
C GLY A 42 -20.73 12.68 -8.33
N ARG A 43 -20.97 11.95 -7.27
CA ARG A 43 -20.20 12.02 -6.02
C ARG A 43 -18.81 11.44 -6.22
N CYS A 44 -17.79 12.12 -5.70
CA CYS A 44 -16.44 11.62 -5.59
C CYS A 44 -16.16 11.23 -4.13
N LEU A 45 -16.20 9.94 -3.83
CA LEU A 45 -15.87 9.40 -2.53
C LEU A 45 -14.37 9.08 -2.47
N VAL A 46 -13.66 9.76 -1.57
CA VAL A 46 -12.23 9.53 -1.35
C VAL A 46 -12.04 8.71 -0.08
N VAL A 47 -11.42 7.56 -0.22
CA VAL A 47 -11.10 6.69 0.91
C VAL A 47 -9.63 6.27 0.84
N GLY A 48 -9.11 5.71 1.91
CA GLY A 48 -7.74 5.21 1.85
C GLY A 48 -7.14 4.90 3.20
N ALA A 49 -5.94 4.31 3.15
CA ALA A 49 -5.15 4.06 4.34
C ALA A 49 -3.66 3.92 4.02
N GLY A 50 -2.83 4.41 4.91
CA GLY A 50 -1.39 4.30 4.84
C GLY A 50 -0.66 5.50 5.42
N LYS A 51 0.64 5.39 5.56
CA LYS A 51 1.50 6.44 6.16
C LYS A 51 1.46 7.75 5.38
N ALA A 52 1.27 7.71 4.04
CA ALA A 52 1.20 8.87 3.16
C ALA A 52 -0.24 9.26 2.77
N SER A 53 -1.26 8.46 3.12
CA SER A 53 -2.62 8.63 2.61
C SER A 53 -3.27 9.95 3.03
N ALA A 54 -2.96 10.50 4.19
CA ALA A 54 -3.43 11.84 4.60
C ALA A 54 -2.84 12.96 3.72
N SER A 55 -1.54 12.91 3.40
CA SER A 55 -0.90 13.86 2.47
C SER A 55 -1.44 13.70 1.05
N MET A 56 -1.73 12.46 0.61
CA MET A 56 -2.39 12.20 -0.68
C MET A 56 -3.79 12.81 -0.73
N ALA A 57 -4.57 12.69 0.36
CA ALA A 57 -5.90 13.28 0.47
C ALA A 57 -5.85 14.81 0.39
N SER A 58 -4.92 15.44 1.11
CA SER A 58 -4.71 16.88 1.05
C SER A 58 -4.36 17.34 -0.37
N ALA A 59 -3.46 16.65 -1.06
CA ALA A 59 -3.10 16.95 -2.45
C ALA A 59 -4.29 16.80 -3.41
N LEU A 60 -5.12 15.76 -3.22
CA LEU A 60 -6.32 15.54 -4.00
C LEU A 60 -7.34 16.66 -3.80
N GLU A 61 -7.59 17.11 -2.55
CA GLU A 61 -8.52 18.21 -2.28
C GLU A 61 -8.08 19.51 -2.95
N VAL A 62 -6.78 19.83 -2.91
CA VAL A 62 -6.24 21.00 -3.60
C VAL A 62 -6.47 20.91 -5.11
N TYR A 63 -6.22 19.76 -5.70
CA TYR A 63 -6.47 19.51 -7.11
C TYR A 63 -7.95 19.62 -7.46
N ALA A 64 -8.83 18.95 -6.70
CA ALA A 64 -10.27 18.95 -6.92
C ALA A 64 -10.88 20.34 -6.82
N LYS A 65 -10.46 21.14 -5.87
CA LYS A 65 -10.91 22.54 -5.72
C LYS A 65 -10.66 23.38 -6.97
N ILE A 66 -9.59 23.10 -7.69
CA ILE A 66 -9.20 23.87 -8.90
C ILE A 66 -9.88 23.29 -10.14
N HIS A 67 -9.92 21.97 -10.28
CA HIS A 67 -10.30 21.29 -11.52
C HIS A 67 -11.72 20.72 -11.50
N TRP A 68 -12.30 20.49 -10.31
CA TRP A 68 -13.62 19.87 -10.12
C TRP A 68 -14.52 20.69 -9.17
N PRO A 69 -14.72 22.01 -9.41
CA PRO A 69 -15.41 22.90 -8.44
C PRO A 69 -16.84 22.50 -8.14
N ASP A 70 -17.51 21.81 -9.06
CA ASP A 70 -18.91 21.39 -8.95
C ASP A 70 -19.08 19.93 -8.49
N VAL A 71 -17.98 19.19 -8.23
CA VAL A 71 -18.02 17.79 -7.79
C VAL A 71 -18.23 17.72 -6.28
N VAL A 72 -19.19 16.91 -5.84
CA VAL A 72 -19.40 16.62 -4.41
C VAL A 72 -18.27 15.73 -3.94
N LEU A 73 -17.29 16.33 -3.26
CA LEU A 73 -16.13 15.64 -2.70
C LEU A 73 -16.37 15.38 -1.22
N GLU A 74 -16.21 14.13 -0.82
CA GLU A 74 -16.25 13.71 0.59
C GLU A 74 -15.42 12.45 0.80
N GLY A 75 -15.11 12.10 2.03
CA GLY A 75 -14.39 10.88 2.29
C GLY A 75 -13.82 10.70 3.68
N VAL A 76 -13.17 9.55 3.86
CA VAL A 76 -12.48 9.17 5.10
C VAL A 76 -11.19 8.46 4.74
N VAL A 77 -10.09 8.92 5.32
CA VAL A 77 -8.77 8.34 5.11
C VAL A 77 -8.12 8.04 6.47
N LEU A 78 -7.55 6.84 6.58
CA LEU A 78 -6.81 6.40 7.76
C LEU A 78 -5.32 6.66 7.60
N THR A 79 -4.68 7.19 8.63
CA THR A 79 -3.24 7.31 8.72
C THR A 79 -2.73 6.95 10.11
N ARG A 80 -1.43 6.77 10.27
CA ARG A 80 -0.88 6.52 11.60
C ARG A 80 -0.86 7.80 12.45
N TYR A 81 -0.83 7.66 13.76
CA TYR A 81 -0.69 8.78 14.70
C TYR A 81 0.50 9.68 14.33
N GLY A 82 0.28 11.00 14.41
CA GLY A 82 1.28 12.03 14.08
C GLY A 82 1.50 12.27 12.58
N HIS A 83 0.65 11.70 11.69
CA HIS A 83 0.76 11.85 10.24
C HIS A 83 -0.48 12.50 9.62
N ASN A 84 -1.21 13.27 10.38
CA ASN A 84 -2.35 14.05 9.88
C ASN A 84 -1.90 15.10 8.84
N SER A 85 -2.83 15.47 7.96
CA SER A 85 -2.66 16.56 6.97
C SER A 85 -3.94 17.37 6.90
N PRO A 86 -3.86 18.70 6.69
CA PRO A 86 -5.05 19.54 6.60
C PRO A 86 -5.92 19.16 5.41
N THR A 87 -7.21 18.95 5.67
CA THR A 87 -8.27 18.69 4.69
C THR A 87 -9.56 19.38 5.14
N SER A 88 -10.48 19.65 4.22
CA SER A 88 -11.75 20.31 4.47
C SER A 88 -12.96 19.40 4.25
N HIS A 89 -12.88 18.51 3.28
CA HIS A 89 -13.97 17.62 2.84
C HIS A 89 -13.68 16.14 3.13
N ILE A 90 -12.40 15.77 3.24
CA ILE A 90 -11.96 14.40 3.52
C ILE A 90 -11.55 14.34 4.99
N ARG A 91 -12.25 13.56 5.79
CA ARG A 91 -11.90 13.39 7.21
C ARG A 91 -10.70 12.45 7.35
N ILE A 92 -9.68 12.91 8.07
CA ILE A 92 -8.51 12.10 8.40
C ILE A 92 -8.71 11.49 9.79
N ILE A 93 -8.56 10.19 9.89
CA ILE A 93 -8.57 9.43 11.16
C ILE A 93 -7.15 8.92 11.41
N GLU A 94 -6.61 9.26 12.55
CA GLU A 94 -5.34 8.68 13.01
C GLU A 94 -5.60 7.40 13.79
N ALA A 95 -4.81 6.35 13.52
CA ALA A 95 -4.98 5.02 14.07
C ALA A 95 -3.66 4.31 14.31
N GLY A 96 -3.72 3.17 15.03
CA GLY A 96 -2.57 2.36 15.41
C GLY A 96 -1.87 1.70 14.23
N HIS A 97 -0.54 1.86 14.19
CA HIS A 97 0.35 1.19 13.25
C HIS A 97 1.72 0.98 13.91
N PRO A 98 2.37 -0.19 13.88
CA PRO A 98 1.97 -1.41 13.12
C PRO A 98 0.89 -2.26 13.80
N VAL A 99 0.57 -2.00 15.07
CA VAL A 99 -0.46 -2.74 15.82
C VAL A 99 -1.81 -2.05 15.61
N PRO A 100 -2.82 -2.76 15.04
CA PRO A 100 -4.15 -2.23 14.85
C PRO A 100 -4.83 -1.85 16.18
N ASP A 101 -5.67 -0.82 16.13
CA ASP A 101 -6.47 -0.37 17.26
C ASP A 101 -7.95 -0.16 16.89
N GLN A 102 -8.75 0.25 17.88
CA GLN A 102 -10.19 0.47 17.68
C GLN A 102 -10.47 1.60 16.68
N ALA A 103 -9.65 2.66 16.67
CA ALA A 103 -9.83 3.78 15.74
C ALA A 103 -9.67 3.32 14.28
N GLY A 104 -8.70 2.43 14.00
CA GLY A 104 -8.51 1.82 12.68
C GLY A 104 -9.70 0.96 12.27
N MET A 105 -10.22 0.14 13.20
CA MET A 105 -11.42 -0.68 12.93
C MET A 105 -12.66 0.16 12.62
N ASP A 106 -12.92 1.17 13.43
CA ASP A 106 -14.10 2.03 13.26
C ASP A 106 -14.00 2.79 11.93
N GLY A 107 -12.82 3.32 11.60
CA GLY A 107 -12.56 3.97 10.32
C GLY A 107 -12.68 3.03 9.12
N ALA A 108 -12.15 1.82 9.20
CA ALA A 108 -12.28 0.82 8.14
C ALA A 108 -13.74 0.39 7.91
N LYS A 109 -14.50 0.23 9.01
CA LYS A 109 -15.94 -0.05 8.95
C LYS A 109 -16.70 1.08 8.28
N GLU A 110 -16.39 2.34 8.62
CA GLU A 110 -16.99 3.52 8.00
C GLU A 110 -16.64 3.61 6.51
N ILE A 111 -15.37 3.43 6.13
CA ILE A 111 -14.95 3.40 4.72
C ILE A 111 -15.76 2.38 3.93
N LEU A 112 -15.89 1.15 4.44
CA LEU A 112 -16.65 0.10 3.76
C LEU A 112 -18.15 0.45 3.69
N ALA A 113 -18.71 1.05 4.74
CA ALA A 113 -20.11 1.50 4.75
C ALA A 113 -20.35 2.60 3.71
N LEU A 114 -19.46 3.59 3.60
CA LEU A 114 -19.53 4.66 2.60
C LEU A 114 -19.42 4.12 1.18
N ALA A 115 -18.50 3.17 0.91
CA ALA A 115 -18.38 2.53 -0.39
C ALA A 115 -19.69 1.84 -0.85
N LYS A 116 -20.44 1.28 0.08
CA LYS A 116 -21.76 0.64 -0.18
C LYS A 116 -22.88 1.65 -0.46
N THR A 117 -22.69 2.94 -0.23
CA THR A 117 -23.68 4.01 -0.52
C THR A 117 -23.51 4.63 -1.90
N LEU A 118 -22.47 4.27 -2.62
CA LEU A 118 -22.20 4.75 -3.99
C LEU A 118 -23.31 4.33 -4.95
N LYS A 119 -23.35 4.97 -6.12
CA LYS A 119 -24.33 4.71 -7.19
C LYS A 119 -23.62 4.72 -8.53
N ALA A 120 -24.29 4.25 -9.56
CA ALA A 120 -23.83 4.39 -10.93
C ALA A 120 -23.57 5.87 -11.29
N GLY A 121 -22.39 6.13 -11.82
CA GLY A 121 -21.90 7.49 -12.12
C GLY A 121 -21.05 8.12 -11.00
N ASP A 122 -21.05 7.57 -9.80
CA ASP A 122 -20.14 7.97 -8.72
C ASP A 122 -18.74 7.38 -8.97
N VAL A 123 -17.74 8.02 -8.36
CA VAL A 123 -16.35 7.58 -8.40
C VAL A 123 -15.84 7.35 -6.97
N LEU A 124 -15.23 6.20 -6.74
CA LEU A 124 -14.41 5.95 -5.57
C LEU A 124 -12.94 6.16 -5.93
N ILE A 125 -12.26 7.07 -5.23
CA ILE A 125 -10.80 7.21 -5.31
C ILE A 125 -10.19 6.61 -4.04
N ALA A 126 -9.39 5.57 -4.19
CA ALA A 126 -8.69 4.93 -3.08
C ALA A 126 -7.24 5.40 -3.01
N LEU A 127 -6.84 6.02 -1.90
CA LEU A 127 -5.51 6.54 -1.64
C LEU A 127 -4.76 5.59 -0.71
N VAL A 128 -3.88 4.77 -1.26
CA VAL A 128 -3.26 3.66 -0.54
C VAL A 128 -1.75 3.80 -0.51
N SER A 129 -1.15 3.55 0.64
CA SER A 129 0.30 3.54 0.80
C SER A 129 0.75 2.56 1.88
N GLY A 130 2.05 2.45 2.09
CA GLY A 130 2.64 1.55 3.10
C GLY A 130 1.99 1.66 4.48
N GLY A 131 1.82 0.50 5.13
CA GLY A 131 1.14 0.38 6.41
C GLY A 131 -0.39 0.29 6.34
N GLY A 132 -0.98 0.37 5.15
CA GLY A 132 -2.42 0.33 4.95
C GLY A 132 -3.09 -0.97 5.44
N SER A 133 -2.39 -2.12 5.39
CA SER A 133 -2.95 -3.40 5.85
C SER A 133 -3.32 -3.42 7.34
N SER A 134 -2.52 -2.76 8.19
CA SER A 134 -2.83 -2.67 9.63
C SER A 134 -3.85 -1.59 9.94
N LEU A 135 -3.84 -0.48 9.21
CA LEU A 135 -4.79 0.62 9.36
C LEU A 135 -6.21 0.23 8.89
N LEU A 136 -6.33 -0.54 7.79
CA LEU A 136 -7.62 -1.08 7.28
C LEU A 136 -7.98 -2.43 7.92
N THR A 137 -7.75 -2.59 9.20
CA THR A 137 -8.13 -3.83 9.89
C THR A 137 -9.64 -3.87 10.09
N LEU A 138 -10.31 -4.78 9.38
CA LEU A 138 -11.74 -5.04 9.52
C LEU A 138 -11.98 -6.55 9.37
N PRO A 139 -12.20 -7.28 10.47
CA PRO A 139 -12.48 -8.70 10.41
C PRO A 139 -13.76 -9.03 9.64
N GLN A 140 -13.82 -10.21 9.02
CA GLN A 140 -15.05 -10.78 8.48
C GLN A 140 -16.07 -11.05 9.60
N GLU A 141 -17.33 -11.10 9.23
CA GLU A 141 -18.42 -11.40 10.18
C GLU A 141 -18.18 -12.73 10.90
N GLY A 142 -18.28 -12.70 12.24
CA GLY A 142 -18.04 -13.85 13.11
C GLY A 142 -16.57 -14.03 13.52
N ILE A 143 -15.66 -13.18 13.06
CA ILE A 143 -14.26 -13.13 13.49
C ILE A 143 -14.05 -11.88 14.32
N SER A 144 -13.44 -12.03 15.50
CA SER A 144 -13.05 -10.89 16.33
C SER A 144 -11.67 -10.33 15.92
N ILE A 145 -11.37 -9.11 16.34
CA ILE A 145 -10.01 -8.56 16.18
C ILE A 145 -8.96 -9.39 16.94
N ASP A 146 -9.33 -9.93 18.09
CA ASP A 146 -8.46 -10.81 18.86
C ASP A 146 -8.17 -12.12 18.11
N ASP A 147 -9.17 -12.69 17.42
CA ASP A 147 -8.96 -13.85 16.55
C ASP A 147 -7.95 -13.56 15.44
N MET A 148 -8.07 -12.39 14.79
CA MET A 148 -7.10 -11.96 13.77
C MET A 148 -5.72 -11.75 14.38
N ARG A 149 -5.63 -11.13 15.55
CA ARG A 149 -4.36 -10.89 16.25
C ARG A 149 -3.68 -12.20 16.62
N ILE A 150 -4.39 -13.13 17.26
CA ILE A 150 -3.87 -14.45 17.65
C ILE A 150 -3.37 -15.20 16.41
N SER A 151 -4.14 -15.21 15.32
CA SER A 151 -3.75 -15.88 14.08
C SER A 151 -2.51 -15.25 13.43
N THR A 152 -2.42 -13.91 13.43
CA THR A 152 -1.26 -13.19 12.90
C THR A 152 0.00 -13.45 13.75
N GLU A 153 -0.12 -13.46 15.09
CA GLU A 153 0.99 -13.79 15.98
C GLU A 153 1.45 -15.23 15.82
N ALA A 154 0.53 -16.17 15.63
CA ALA A 154 0.87 -17.58 15.40
C ALA A 154 1.64 -17.75 14.08
N LEU A 155 1.21 -17.10 13.01
CA LEU A 155 1.91 -17.08 11.72
C LEU A 155 3.30 -16.44 11.83
N LEU A 156 3.41 -15.31 12.51
CA LEU A 156 4.69 -14.64 12.74
C LEU A 156 5.68 -15.54 13.50
N ARG A 157 5.23 -16.17 14.60
CA ARG A 157 6.05 -17.08 15.41
C ARG A 157 6.47 -18.35 14.67
N SER A 158 5.69 -18.76 13.67
CA SER A 158 6.02 -19.93 12.85
C SER A 158 7.11 -19.66 11.79
N GLY A 159 7.49 -18.39 11.62
CA GLY A 159 8.46 -17.99 10.59
C GLY A 159 7.85 -17.92 9.17
N ALA A 160 6.53 -17.85 9.06
CA ALA A 160 5.88 -17.66 7.75
C ALA A 160 6.32 -16.31 7.14
N PRO A 161 6.69 -16.27 5.85
CA PRO A 161 7.02 -15.02 5.17
C PRO A 161 5.76 -14.14 5.05
N ILE A 162 5.98 -12.83 4.91
CA ILE A 162 4.91 -11.84 4.94
C ILE A 162 3.87 -12.07 3.84
N GLU A 163 4.29 -12.55 2.68
CA GLU A 163 3.43 -12.86 1.54
C GLU A 163 2.41 -13.94 1.91
N GLU A 164 2.86 -15.03 2.56
CA GLU A 164 1.98 -16.11 3.01
C GLU A 164 1.07 -15.65 4.16
N MET A 165 1.59 -14.84 5.10
CA MET A 165 0.77 -14.25 6.15
C MET A 165 -0.35 -13.38 5.57
N ASN A 166 -0.05 -12.60 4.53
CA ASN A 166 -1.03 -11.72 3.87
C ASN A 166 -2.10 -12.51 3.14
N ILE A 167 -1.82 -13.69 2.58
CA ILE A 167 -2.83 -14.59 2.01
C ILE A 167 -3.87 -14.94 3.07
N VAL A 168 -3.45 -15.39 4.25
CA VAL A 168 -4.38 -15.70 5.35
C VAL A 168 -5.15 -14.44 5.78
N ARG A 169 -4.46 -13.31 5.97
CA ARG A 169 -5.08 -12.05 6.43
C ARG A 169 -6.12 -11.49 5.46
N LYS A 170 -5.89 -11.58 4.15
CA LYS A 170 -6.87 -11.16 3.13
C LYS A 170 -8.18 -11.94 3.27
N HIS A 171 -8.11 -13.25 3.49
CA HIS A 171 -9.28 -14.11 3.63
C HIS A 171 -10.01 -13.98 4.98
N LEU A 172 -9.39 -13.34 5.97
CA LEU A 172 -10.01 -12.97 7.25
C LEU A 172 -10.57 -11.54 7.26
N SER A 173 -10.32 -10.75 6.20
CA SER A 173 -10.66 -9.32 6.14
C SER A 173 -11.91 -9.05 5.31
N ALA A 174 -12.79 -8.20 5.82
CA ALA A 174 -13.98 -7.74 5.10
C ALA A 174 -13.69 -6.60 4.10
N ILE A 175 -12.44 -6.04 4.09
CA ILE A 175 -12.10 -4.86 3.28
C ILE A 175 -10.87 -5.07 2.38
N LEU A 176 -9.93 -5.95 2.76
CA LEU A 176 -8.73 -6.27 1.98
C LEU A 176 -9.04 -7.32 0.90
N GLY A 177 -8.05 -7.70 0.07
CA GLY A 177 -8.24 -8.68 -1.01
C GLY A 177 -9.31 -8.26 -2.02
N GLY A 178 -9.35 -6.97 -2.37
CA GLY A 178 -10.28 -6.39 -3.34
C GLY A 178 -11.70 -6.14 -2.82
N ASN A 179 -11.99 -6.44 -1.55
CA ASN A 179 -13.35 -6.33 -1.02
C ASN A 179 -13.86 -4.87 -0.94
N LEU A 180 -12.96 -3.88 -0.80
CA LEU A 180 -13.32 -2.47 -0.89
C LEU A 180 -13.81 -2.12 -2.31
N ALA A 181 -13.06 -2.52 -3.34
CA ALA A 181 -13.49 -2.31 -4.73
C ALA A 181 -14.80 -3.06 -5.03
N ARG A 182 -14.91 -4.32 -4.56
CA ARG A 182 -16.17 -5.10 -4.70
C ARG A 182 -17.37 -4.35 -4.15
N ALA A 183 -17.23 -3.72 -2.98
CA ALA A 183 -18.33 -2.97 -2.38
C ALA A 183 -18.77 -1.78 -3.26
N ALA A 184 -17.84 -1.10 -3.91
CA ALA A 184 -18.11 0.03 -4.80
C ALA A 184 -18.69 -0.42 -6.16
N ILE A 185 -18.08 -1.41 -6.82
CA ILE A 185 -18.55 -1.87 -8.15
C ILE A 185 -19.92 -2.56 -8.07
N ALA A 186 -20.25 -3.18 -6.94
CA ALA A 186 -21.60 -3.71 -6.71
C ALA A 186 -22.70 -2.63 -6.76
N GLN A 187 -22.33 -1.36 -6.60
CA GLN A 187 -23.20 -0.19 -6.72
C GLN A 187 -23.12 0.47 -8.11
N GLY A 188 -22.30 -0.07 -9.03
CA GLY A 188 -22.07 0.48 -10.37
C GLY A 188 -21.12 1.69 -10.38
N ALA A 189 -20.36 1.93 -9.31
CA ALA A 189 -19.39 3.01 -9.24
C ALA A 189 -18.08 2.66 -9.96
N ARG A 190 -17.38 3.67 -10.46
CA ARG A 190 -16.00 3.59 -10.95
C ARG A 190 -15.03 3.61 -9.78
N VAL A 191 -13.97 2.84 -9.82
CA VAL A 191 -12.93 2.78 -8.79
C VAL A 191 -11.56 3.12 -9.40
N GLU A 192 -10.91 4.13 -8.85
CA GLU A 192 -9.55 4.53 -9.20
C GLU A 192 -8.68 4.47 -7.93
N ALA A 193 -7.76 3.52 -7.86
CA ALA A 193 -6.86 3.39 -6.72
C ALA A 193 -5.48 3.98 -7.08
N LEU A 194 -5.02 4.96 -6.31
CA LEU A 194 -3.68 5.54 -6.39
C LEU A 194 -2.82 4.91 -5.30
N LEU A 195 -1.76 4.24 -5.70
CA LEU A 195 -0.94 3.39 -4.83
C LEU A 195 0.49 3.92 -4.76
N ILE A 196 1.00 4.19 -3.57
CA ILE A 196 2.43 4.39 -3.30
C ILE A 196 2.96 3.05 -2.76
N SER A 197 3.82 2.41 -3.53
CA SER A 197 4.34 1.07 -3.22
C SER A 197 5.47 1.11 -2.22
N ASP A 198 5.40 0.22 -1.22
CA ASP A 198 6.46 -0.12 -0.28
C ASP A 198 6.80 -1.63 -0.31
N VAL A 199 6.29 -2.36 -1.31
CA VAL A 199 6.47 -3.81 -1.45
C VAL A 199 7.32 -4.15 -2.67
N THR A 200 8.07 -5.23 -2.58
CA THR A 200 8.85 -5.77 -3.70
C THR A 200 7.92 -6.19 -4.85
N GLY A 201 8.25 -5.78 -6.07
CA GLY A 201 7.51 -6.15 -7.27
C GLY A 201 6.28 -5.28 -7.56
N ASP A 202 5.96 -4.34 -6.68
CA ASP A 202 4.95 -3.29 -6.90
C ASP A 202 3.55 -3.81 -7.31
N GLN A 203 3.20 -5.05 -6.94
CA GLN A 203 1.92 -5.62 -7.31
C GLN A 203 0.78 -4.98 -6.51
N PRO A 204 -0.27 -4.43 -7.17
CA PRO A 204 -1.39 -3.81 -6.48
C PRO A 204 -2.09 -4.71 -5.45
N ALA A 205 -2.09 -6.03 -5.67
CA ALA A 205 -2.67 -7.02 -4.76
C ALA A 205 -1.89 -7.17 -3.45
N ASP A 206 -0.62 -6.74 -3.41
CA ASP A 206 0.26 -6.86 -2.26
C ASP A 206 0.40 -5.53 -1.50
N ILE A 207 0.28 -4.39 -2.20
CA ILE A 207 0.31 -3.06 -1.57
C ILE A 207 -0.89 -2.93 -0.63
N ALA A 208 -0.63 -2.75 0.67
CA ALA A 208 -1.65 -2.72 1.72
C ALA A 208 -2.62 -3.91 1.67
N SER A 209 -2.16 -5.09 1.22
CA SER A 209 -2.99 -6.29 0.99
C SER A 209 -4.15 -6.08 0.03
N GLY A 210 -3.98 -5.21 -0.96
CA GLY A 210 -4.82 -5.04 -2.13
C GLY A 210 -6.29 -4.70 -1.86
N PRO A 211 -6.66 -3.61 -1.20
CA PRO A 211 -8.08 -3.33 -0.92
C PRO A 211 -8.92 -3.14 -2.19
N CYS A 212 -8.29 -2.72 -3.31
CA CYS A 212 -8.94 -2.48 -4.60
C CYS A 212 -8.41 -3.35 -5.75
N ALA A 213 -7.55 -4.31 -5.48
CA ALA A 213 -6.97 -5.18 -6.50
C ALA A 213 -7.55 -6.60 -6.42
N ALA A 214 -7.60 -7.29 -7.57
CA ALA A 214 -7.92 -8.72 -7.58
C ALA A 214 -6.87 -9.51 -6.80
N ASP A 215 -7.34 -10.48 -6.04
CA ASP A 215 -6.50 -11.38 -5.26
C ASP A 215 -6.41 -12.75 -5.96
N TYR A 216 -5.20 -13.17 -6.25
CA TYR A 216 -4.92 -14.45 -6.91
C TYR A 216 -5.01 -15.65 -5.97
N SER A 217 -4.95 -15.43 -4.64
CA SER A 217 -5.00 -16.49 -3.63
C SER A 217 -6.43 -16.87 -3.26
N THR A 218 -6.59 -18.04 -2.67
CA THR A 218 -7.89 -18.65 -2.33
C THR A 218 -7.98 -19.01 -0.84
N TYR A 219 -9.19 -19.28 -0.36
CA TYR A 219 -9.39 -19.87 0.98
C TYR A 219 -8.61 -21.18 1.16
N GLN A 220 -8.47 -21.96 0.08
CA GLN A 220 -7.69 -23.19 0.13
C GLN A 220 -6.21 -22.91 0.36
N ASP A 221 -5.65 -21.90 -0.31
CA ASP A 221 -4.25 -21.48 -0.10
C ASP A 221 -4.02 -21.03 1.35
N ALA A 222 -4.96 -20.28 1.92
CA ALA A 222 -4.88 -19.87 3.32
C ALA A 222 -4.87 -21.08 4.28
N LEU A 223 -5.69 -22.09 4.04
CA LEU A 223 -5.69 -23.35 4.82
C LEU A 223 -4.38 -24.13 4.63
N ASP A 224 -3.86 -24.21 3.41
CA ASP A 224 -2.62 -24.93 3.10
C ASP A 224 -1.40 -24.27 3.76
N ILE A 225 -1.38 -22.93 3.87
CA ILE A 225 -0.40 -22.20 4.66
C ILE A 225 -0.49 -22.59 6.14
N LEU A 226 -1.68 -22.58 6.74
CA LEU A 226 -1.82 -22.98 8.13
C LEU A 226 -1.34 -24.43 8.36
N ARG A 227 -1.64 -25.34 7.43
CA ARG A 227 -1.17 -26.76 7.48
C ARG A 227 0.35 -26.85 7.33
N LYS A 228 0.94 -26.11 6.39
CA LYS A 228 2.40 -26.05 6.14
C LYS A 228 3.17 -25.71 7.41
N TYR A 229 2.65 -24.77 8.19
CA TYR A 229 3.26 -24.31 9.43
C TYR A 229 2.73 -25.03 10.68
N GLN A 230 1.93 -26.08 10.52
CA GLN A 230 1.34 -26.89 11.61
C GLN A 230 0.51 -26.04 12.59
N LEU A 231 -0.14 -25.00 12.09
CA LEU A 231 -0.98 -24.09 12.86
C LEU A 231 -2.42 -24.63 12.95
N GLY A 232 -2.64 -25.56 13.84
CA GLY A 232 -3.94 -26.17 14.09
C GLY A 232 -4.79 -25.44 15.14
N LYS A 233 -5.88 -26.07 15.55
CA LYS A 233 -6.86 -25.54 16.52
C LYS A 233 -6.33 -25.16 17.89
N GLU A 234 -5.14 -25.63 18.22
CA GLU A 234 -4.46 -25.27 19.48
C GLU A 234 -3.81 -23.87 19.42
N LEU A 235 -3.54 -23.37 18.20
CA LEU A 235 -2.83 -22.12 17.96
C LEU A 235 -3.69 -21.10 17.19
N ILE A 236 -4.67 -21.57 16.42
CA ILE A 236 -5.58 -20.73 15.63
C ILE A 236 -6.98 -20.82 16.21
N PRO A 237 -7.68 -19.70 16.42
CA PRO A 237 -9.06 -19.70 16.89
C PRO A 237 -9.98 -20.52 16.00
N VAL A 238 -10.89 -21.27 16.62
CA VAL A 238 -11.85 -22.13 15.90
C VAL A 238 -12.74 -21.32 14.94
N THR A 239 -13.07 -20.09 15.30
CA THR A 239 -13.81 -19.13 14.46
C THR A 239 -13.09 -18.88 13.14
N VAL A 240 -11.78 -18.71 13.17
CA VAL A 240 -10.91 -18.50 11.99
C VAL A 240 -10.86 -19.77 11.14
N LEU A 241 -10.58 -20.93 11.74
CA LEU A 241 -10.52 -22.20 11.00
C LEU A 241 -11.85 -22.49 10.31
N ASN A 242 -12.97 -22.39 11.03
CA ASN A 242 -14.30 -22.61 10.48
C ASN A 242 -14.62 -21.63 9.33
N HIS A 243 -14.19 -20.35 9.46
CA HIS A 243 -14.38 -19.37 8.40
C HIS A 243 -13.65 -19.76 7.12
N LEU A 244 -12.38 -20.13 7.22
CA LEU A 244 -11.56 -20.54 6.09
C LEU A 244 -12.08 -21.86 5.47
N GLU A 245 -12.47 -22.85 6.28
CA GLU A 245 -13.04 -24.10 5.81
C GLU A 245 -14.37 -23.88 5.07
N LEU A 246 -15.25 -23.03 5.58
CA LEU A 246 -16.50 -22.67 4.90
C LEU A 246 -16.24 -21.96 3.57
N GLY A 247 -15.19 -21.12 3.50
CA GLY A 247 -14.76 -20.48 2.26
C GLY A 247 -14.26 -21.50 1.24
N ALA A 248 -13.37 -22.41 1.66
CA ALA A 248 -12.78 -23.42 0.78
C ALA A 248 -13.80 -24.38 0.14
N ILE A 249 -14.95 -24.60 0.81
CA ILE A 249 -16.06 -25.39 0.25
C ILE A 249 -17.15 -24.54 -0.44
N GLY A 250 -16.83 -23.26 -0.74
CA GLY A 250 -17.71 -22.36 -1.50
C GLY A 250 -18.93 -21.81 -0.73
N LYS A 251 -18.97 -21.94 0.60
CA LYS A 251 -20.06 -21.39 1.43
C LYS A 251 -19.85 -19.93 1.83
N LYS A 252 -18.72 -19.34 1.48
CA LYS A 252 -18.43 -17.92 1.59
C LYS A 252 -17.86 -17.41 0.27
N SER A 253 -18.12 -16.15 -0.03
CA SER A 253 -17.58 -15.51 -1.23
C SER A 253 -16.05 -15.39 -1.11
N GLU A 254 -15.34 -15.75 -2.17
CA GLU A 254 -13.90 -15.53 -2.29
C GLU A 254 -13.56 -14.04 -2.24
N THR A 255 -12.30 -13.72 -1.98
CA THR A 255 -11.72 -12.41 -2.27
C THR A 255 -11.97 -12.03 -3.74
N LEU A 256 -11.86 -10.74 -4.09
CA LEU A 256 -12.13 -10.27 -5.46
C LEU A 256 -11.19 -10.97 -6.46
N LYS A 257 -11.76 -11.51 -7.54
CA LYS A 257 -10.99 -12.19 -8.59
C LYS A 257 -11.03 -11.40 -9.90
N ASP A 258 -10.08 -11.65 -10.79
CA ASP A 258 -10.06 -11.02 -12.12
C ASP A 258 -11.35 -11.24 -12.90
N ALA A 259 -11.98 -12.41 -12.74
CA ALA A 259 -13.27 -12.70 -13.34
C ALA A 259 -14.40 -11.78 -12.85
N ASP A 260 -14.34 -11.32 -11.60
CA ASP A 260 -15.31 -10.38 -11.02
C ASP A 260 -15.15 -8.95 -11.59
N LEU A 261 -14.00 -8.64 -12.17
CA LEU A 261 -13.70 -7.33 -12.75
C LEU A 261 -14.17 -7.17 -14.20
N VAL A 262 -14.60 -8.24 -14.83
CA VAL A 262 -15.12 -8.18 -16.20
C VAL A 262 -16.37 -7.27 -16.25
N ASN A 263 -16.33 -6.28 -17.17
CA ASN A 263 -17.36 -5.24 -17.32
C ASN A 263 -17.51 -4.29 -16.12
N THR A 264 -16.51 -4.17 -15.29
CA THR A 264 -16.42 -3.16 -14.23
C THR A 264 -15.36 -2.10 -14.55
N SER A 265 -15.38 -1.00 -13.80
CA SER A 265 -14.39 0.08 -13.96
C SER A 265 -13.53 0.16 -12.68
N VAL A 266 -12.58 -0.75 -12.54
CA VAL A 266 -11.58 -0.73 -11.46
C VAL A 266 -10.20 -0.60 -12.09
N THR A 267 -9.47 0.44 -11.70
CA THR A 267 -8.08 0.65 -12.14
C THR A 267 -7.19 0.92 -10.93
N ASN A 268 -6.06 0.23 -10.88
CA ASN A 268 -5.03 0.44 -9.87
C ASN A 268 -3.82 1.12 -10.52
N HIS A 269 -3.44 2.29 -10.02
CA HIS A 269 -2.33 3.12 -10.50
C HIS A 269 -1.20 3.12 -9.48
N VAL A 270 -0.10 2.44 -9.75
CA VAL A 270 1.11 2.55 -8.93
C VAL A 270 1.80 3.86 -9.30
N ILE A 271 1.61 4.89 -8.47
CA ILE A 271 2.04 6.27 -8.76
C ILE A 271 3.47 6.56 -8.28
N ALA A 272 3.97 5.82 -7.29
CA ALA A 272 5.36 5.87 -6.84
C ALA A 272 5.84 4.48 -6.44
N THR A 273 7.13 4.22 -6.70
CA THR A 273 7.83 2.99 -6.33
C THR A 273 9.20 3.31 -5.75
N ALA A 274 9.76 2.39 -4.97
CA ALA A 274 11.11 2.53 -4.43
C ALA A 274 12.14 2.67 -5.57
N TYR A 275 12.00 1.90 -6.65
CA TYR A 275 12.94 1.93 -7.78
C TYR A 275 12.98 3.31 -8.48
N LYS A 276 11.83 3.97 -8.69
CA LYS A 276 11.79 5.34 -9.24
C LYS A 276 12.52 6.35 -8.36
N SER A 277 12.46 6.18 -7.04
CA SER A 277 13.22 7.01 -6.10
C SER A 277 14.73 6.81 -6.27
N LEU A 278 15.18 5.56 -6.47
CA LEU A 278 16.60 5.28 -6.75
C LEU A 278 17.05 5.88 -8.08
N GLU A 279 16.22 5.81 -9.13
CA GLU A 279 16.49 6.44 -10.42
C GLU A 279 16.67 7.96 -10.29
N ALA A 280 15.81 8.63 -9.54
CA ALA A 280 15.91 10.07 -9.30
C ALA A 280 17.19 10.46 -8.53
N ALA A 281 17.56 9.65 -7.53
CA ALA A 281 18.84 9.82 -6.85
C ALA A 281 20.02 9.63 -7.82
N ALA A 282 19.98 8.61 -8.67
CA ALA A 282 21.00 8.34 -9.67
C ALA A 282 21.12 9.47 -10.68
N ASP A 283 20.01 10.02 -11.16
CA ASP A 283 20.02 11.17 -12.08
C ASP A 283 20.66 12.39 -11.44
N TYR A 284 20.31 12.71 -10.19
CA TYR A 284 20.95 13.78 -9.46
C TYR A 284 22.48 13.53 -9.32
N ILE A 285 22.90 12.33 -8.94
CA ILE A 285 24.30 11.94 -8.78
C ILE A 285 25.08 12.11 -10.10
N ARG A 286 24.50 11.78 -11.25
CA ARG A 286 25.11 12.00 -12.58
C ARG A 286 25.40 13.47 -12.83
N THR A 287 24.50 14.38 -12.42
CA THR A 287 24.72 15.83 -12.59
C THR A 287 25.89 16.34 -11.76
N GLN A 288 26.26 15.62 -10.69
CA GLN A 288 27.38 15.96 -9.83
C GLN A 288 28.71 15.35 -10.30
N GLY A 289 28.74 14.69 -11.46
CA GLY A 289 29.95 14.13 -12.07
C GLY A 289 30.33 12.75 -11.56
N TYR A 290 29.48 12.06 -10.83
CA TYR A 290 29.67 10.68 -10.38
C TYR A 290 29.02 9.69 -11.35
N GLU A 291 29.48 8.44 -11.30
CA GLU A 291 28.84 7.30 -11.98
C GLU A 291 27.95 6.57 -10.99
N PRO A 292 26.61 6.64 -11.11
CA PRO A 292 25.72 5.94 -10.22
C PRO A 292 25.55 4.47 -10.64
N LYS A 293 25.54 3.58 -9.66
CA LYS A 293 25.19 2.17 -9.81
C LYS A 293 24.06 1.80 -8.87
N ILE A 294 22.89 1.55 -9.43
CA ILE A 294 21.72 1.07 -8.68
C ILE A 294 21.89 -0.42 -8.41
N LEU A 295 21.87 -0.79 -7.13
CA LEU A 295 22.03 -2.16 -6.65
C LEU A 295 20.68 -2.89 -6.49
N GLY A 296 19.56 -2.15 -6.61
CA GLY A 296 18.20 -2.63 -6.42
C GLY A 296 17.51 -2.01 -5.21
N ASP A 297 16.24 -2.33 -5.07
CA ASP A 297 15.32 -1.82 -4.03
C ASP A 297 14.80 -2.92 -3.08
N THR A 298 15.46 -4.08 -3.07
CA THR A 298 15.06 -5.27 -2.32
C THR A 298 16.02 -5.61 -1.18
N ILE A 299 16.81 -4.64 -0.71
CA ILE A 299 17.75 -4.86 0.38
C ILE A 299 16.99 -5.03 1.69
N THR A 300 17.14 -6.19 2.31
CA THR A 300 16.50 -6.54 3.60
C THR A 300 17.51 -7.17 4.54
N GLY A 301 17.17 -7.25 5.82
CA GLY A 301 17.97 -7.87 6.89
C GLY A 301 18.35 -6.88 8.00
N GLU A 302 19.16 -7.34 8.93
CA GLU A 302 19.67 -6.53 10.02
C GLU A 302 20.52 -5.36 9.50
N ALA A 303 20.16 -4.13 9.86
CA ALA A 303 20.80 -2.91 9.32
C ALA A 303 22.32 -2.92 9.50
N GLN A 304 22.83 -3.46 10.62
CA GLN A 304 24.27 -3.59 10.88
C GLN A 304 24.94 -4.53 9.88
N GLU A 305 24.34 -5.68 9.59
CA GLU A 305 24.90 -6.68 8.65
C GLU A 305 24.83 -6.16 7.22
N VAL A 306 23.73 -5.53 6.84
CA VAL A 306 23.58 -4.85 5.56
C VAL A 306 24.65 -3.77 5.39
N GLY A 307 24.90 -2.96 6.41
CA GLY A 307 25.97 -1.93 6.37
C GLY A 307 27.35 -2.52 6.14
N VAL A 308 27.67 -3.66 6.78
CA VAL A 308 28.95 -4.37 6.58
C VAL A 308 29.05 -4.90 5.14
N SER A 309 28.01 -5.55 4.63
CA SER A 309 28.01 -6.11 3.27
C SER A 309 28.08 -5.02 2.20
N GLN A 310 27.41 -3.88 2.39
CA GLN A 310 27.51 -2.72 1.49
C GLN A 310 28.92 -2.12 1.48
N ALA A 311 29.57 -2.03 2.63
CA ALA A 311 30.95 -1.57 2.73
C ALA A 311 31.95 -2.52 2.04
N GLN A 312 31.73 -3.83 2.15
CA GLN A 312 32.54 -4.84 1.43
C GLN A 312 32.34 -4.71 -0.08
N LEU A 313 31.10 -4.60 -0.54
CA LEU A 313 30.76 -4.40 -1.94
C LEU A 313 31.42 -3.15 -2.51
N ALA A 314 31.40 -2.04 -1.77
CA ALA A 314 32.07 -0.80 -2.18
C ALA A 314 33.60 -0.99 -2.37
N ARG A 315 34.26 -1.74 -1.46
CA ARG A 315 35.68 -2.09 -1.60
C ARG A 315 35.96 -2.97 -2.84
N GLU A 316 35.09 -3.90 -3.14
CA GLU A 316 35.22 -4.74 -4.32
C GLU A 316 35.16 -3.92 -5.62
N TYR A 317 34.20 -2.99 -5.69
CA TYR A 317 34.09 -2.09 -6.84
C TYR A 317 35.34 -1.22 -7.01
N LEU A 318 35.92 -0.69 -5.92
CA LEU A 318 37.15 0.08 -5.97
C LEU A 318 38.35 -0.70 -6.53
N THR A 319 38.34 -2.04 -6.36
CA THR A 319 39.44 -2.90 -6.84
C THR A 319 39.22 -3.41 -8.26
N LYS A 320 37.97 -3.65 -8.66
CA LYS A 320 37.62 -4.30 -9.93
C LYS A 320 37.33 -3.31 -11.07
N GLU A 321 36.71 -2.17 -10.77
CA GLU A 321 36.31 -1.19 -11.77
C GLU A 321 37.24 0.03 -11.77
N LYS A 322 38.06 0.18 -12.83
CA LYS A 322 38.77 1.43 -13.10
C LYS A 322 37.83 2.39 -13.83
N THR A 323 36.97 3.09 -13.09
CA THR A 323 36.12 4.12 -13.67
C THR A 323 36.86 5.45 -13.77
N ALA A 324 36.62 6.20 -14.85
CA ALA A 324 37.16 7.55 -15.03
C ALA A 324 36.48 8.58 -14.08
N LYS A 325 35.32 8.25 -13.51
CA LYS A 325 34.55 9.07 -12.59
C LYS A 325 34.43 8.37 -11.23
N PRO A 326 34.26 9.12 -10.14
CA PRO A 326 33.94 8.55 -8.84
C PRO A 326 32.63 7.76 -8.91
N LEU A 327 32.62 6.57 -8.29
CA LEU A 327 31.46 5.68 -8.27
C LEU A 327 30.52 6.04 -7.08
N ALA A 328 29.22 6.01 -7.31
CA ALA A 328 28.20 6.09 -6.27
C ALA A 328 27.31 4.86 -6.29
N LEU A 329 27.29 4.09 -5.20
CA LEU A 329 26.39 2.94 -5.03
C LEU A 329 25.07 3.42 -4.43
N ILE A 330 23.97 3.03 -5.02
CA ILE A 330 22.60 3.43 -4.61
C ILE A 330 21.79 2.16 -4.41
N SER A 331 21.18 2.02 -3.24
CA SER A 331 20.29 0.91 -2.92
C SER A 331 19.09 1.38 -2.12
N GLY A 332 18.01 0.62 -2.20
CA GLY A 332 16.80 0.77 -1.40
C GLY A 332 16.38 -0.55 -0.81
N GLY A 333 15.41 -0.50 0.08
CA GLY A 333 14.87 -1.65 0.77
C GLY A 333 14.46 -1.30 2.19
N GLU A 334 14.11 -2.30 2.98
CA GLU A 334 13.68 -2.15 4.37
C GLU A 334 14.51 -3.06 5.27
N CYS A 335 15.30 -2.45 6.16
CA CYS A 335 16.14 -3.15 7.14
C CYS A 335 15.48 -3.12 8.52
N THR A 336 15.73 -4.14 9.32
CA THR A 336 15.30 -4.25 10.72
C THR A 336 16.38 -3.80 11.69
#